data_83d3a9b96e6382f0b87ae72ac5803d57
#
_entry.id   83d3a9b96e6382f0b87ae72ac5803d57
#
_cell.length_a   1.000
_cell.length_b   1.000
_cell.length_c   1.000
_cell.angle_alpha   90.00
_cell.angle_beta   90.00
_cell.angle_gamma   90.00
#
_symmetry.space_group_name_H-M   'P 1'
#
loop_
_entity.id
_entity.type
_entity.pdbx_description
1 polymer ?
#
loop_
_entity_poly.entity_id
_entity_poly.type
_entity_poly.pdbx_seq_one_letter_code
_entity_poly.pdbx_strand_id
1 'polypeptide(L)'
;MWPVPPRASAPSPPVDIRLVRTHDEFAACEAMSRDIWGAAERNVVPRELLLTMQHNGGLVHGAFLAAGRLVGFCFAFLGRRDGQLRLCSHQLGVLEAFRGSGIGIALKQAQRYDALRLGVELVTWTFDPLEARNAQLRPGLFPKTA
;
A
#
# COMPACT_ATOMS: atom_id res chain seq x y z
N MET A 1 -6.93 19.22 10.30
CA MET A 1 -6.68 18.95 8.87
C MET A 1 -5.25 18.50 8.68
N TRP A 2 -5.09 17.43 7.98
CA TRP A 2 -3.75 16.91 7.69
C TRP A 2 -3.09 17.77 6.61
N PRO A 3 -1.89 18.32 6.85
CA PRO A 3 -1.22 19.07 5.80
C PRO A 3 -0.90 18.15 4.62
N VAL A 4 -1.27 18.59 3.43
CA VAL A 4 -0.89 17.88 2.21
C VAL A 4 0.62 18.05 2.06
N PRO A 5 1.41 16.97 2.09
CA PRO A 5 2.84 17.09 1.86
C PRO A 5 3.08 17.69 0.48
N PRO A 6 4.18 18.43 0.29
CA PRO A 6 4.54 18.91 -1.03
C PRO A 6 4.57 17.72 -1.99
N ARG A 7 4.13 17.94 -3.24
CA ARG A 7 4.18 16.90 -4.26
C ARG A 7 5.58 16.31 -4.29
N ALA A 8 5.67 15.03 -3.95
CA ALA A 8 6.90 14.31 -4.19
C ALA A 8 7.20 14.36 -5.69
N SER A 9 8.46 14.50 -6.04
CA SER A 9 8.91 14.34 -7.42
C SER A 9 8.40 12.99 -7.94
N ALA A 10 8.01 12.95 -9.22
CA ALA A 10 7.53 11.72 -9.84
C ALA A 10 8.54 10.58 -9.62
N PRO A 11 8.08 9.34 -9.35
CA PRO A 11 8.97 8.20 -9.22
C PRO A 11 9.84 8.01 -10.45
N SER A 12 11.09 7.58 -10.25
CA SER A 12 11.99 7.22 -11.35
C SER A 12 12.41 5.76 -11.19
N PRO A 13 12.18 4.88 -12.20
CA PRO A 13 11.57 5.17 -13.51
C PRO A 13 10.08 5.48 -13.38
N PRO A 14 9.45 6.02 -14.46
CA PRO A 14 8.02 6.30 -14.46
C PRO A 14 7.22 5.03 -14.21
N VAL A 15 6.30 5.10 -13.26
CA VAL A 15 5.39 4.01 -12.92
C VAL A 15 3.96 4.51 -12.93
N ASP A 16 3.02 3.63 -13.27
CA ASP A 16 1.60 3.87 -13.11
C ASP A 16 1.17 3.37 -11.73
N ILE A 17 0.72 4.27 -10.88
CA ILE A 17 0.23 3.95 -9.53
C ILE A 17 -1.30 3.90 -9.60
N ARG A 18 -1.86 2.73 -9.45
CA ARG A 18 -3.30 2.53 -9.54
C ARG A 18 -3.77 1.34 -8.72
N LEU A 19 -5.07 1.24 -8.57
CA LEU A 19 -5.70 0.06 -8.00
C LEU A 19 -5.41 -1.17 -8.88
N VAL A 20 -5.16 -2.28 -8.23
CA VAL A 20 -5.01 -3.59 -8.86
C VAL A 20 -6.38 -4.02 -9.37
N ARG A 21 -6.44 -4.54 -10.60
CA ARG A 21 -7.71 -4.78 -11.32
C ARG A 21 -7.96 -6.23 -11.71
N THR A 22 -6.91 -6.94 -12.12
CA THR A 22 -7.06 -8.27 -12.73
C THR A 22 -6.60 -9.37 -11.79
N HIS A 23 -7.08 -10.59 -12.02
CA HIS A 23 -6.62 -11.76 -11.27
C HIS A 23 -5.10 -11.94 -11.37
N ASP A 24 -4.53 -11.71 -12.55
CA ASP A 24 -3.08 -11.81 -12.76
C ASP A 24 -2.33 -10.76 -11.95
N GLU A 25 -2.87 -9.56 -11.83
CA GLU A 25 -2.27 -8.51 -11.00
C GLU A 25 -2.34 -8.83 -9.50
N PHE A 26 -3.44 -9.40 -9.03
CA PHE A 26 -3.53 -9.90 -7.64
C PHE A 26 -2.54 -11.04 -7.39
N ALA A 27 -2.39 -11.93 -8.37
CA ALA A 27 -1.40 -13.00 -8.30
C ALA A 27 0.03 -12.44 -8.23
N ALA A 28 0.31 -11.39 -9.00
CA ALA A 28 1.60 -10.71 -8.96
C ALA A 28 1.89 -10.07 -7.59
N CYS A 29 0.88 -9.51 -6.93
CA CYS A 29 1.03 -9.00 -5.56
C CYS A 29 1.37 -10.12 -4.56
N GLU A 30 0.70 -11.26 -4.66
CA GLU A 30 0.99 -12.42 -3.83
C GLU A 30 2.42 -12.92 -4.03
N ALA A 31 2.85 -13.06 -5.29
CA ALA A 31 4.20 -13.49 -5.63
C ALA A 31 5.25 -12.49 -5.12
N MET A 32 5.00 -11.20 -5.26
CA MET A 32 5.88 -10.15 -4.76
C MET A 32 6.02 -10.19 -3.23
N SER A 33 4.94 -10.51 -2.51
CA SER A 33 4.99 -10.69 -1.06
C SER A 33 6.00 -11.77 -0.67
N ARG A 34 6.02 -12.89 -1.39
CA ARG A 34 7.00 -13.95 -1.16
C ARG A 34 8.42 -13.48 -1.41
N ASP A 35 8.64 -12.76 -2.49
CA ASP A 35 9.96 -12.26 -2.86
C ASP A 35 10.49 -11.25 -1.85
N ILE A 36 9.64 -10.38 -1.33
CA ILE A 36 10.05 -9.33 -0.40
C ILE A 36 10.26 -9.84 1.02
N TRP A 37 9.33 -10.67 1.52
CA TRP A 37 9.36 -11.12 2.92
C TRP A 37 9.87 -12.54 3.09
N GLY A 38 10.35 -13.16 2.02
CA GLY A 38 10.97 -14.48 2.07
C GLY A 38 9.98 -15.63 2.22
N ALA A 39 10.52 -16.80 2.54
CA ALA A 39 9.79 -18.05 2.54
C ALA A 39 8.77 -18.24 3.68
N ALA A 40 8.57 -17.25 4.54
CA ALA A 40 7.56 -17.34 5.60
C ALA A 40 6.17 -17.11 5.00
N GLU A 41 5.53 -18.16 4.51
CA GLU A 41 4.20 -18.12 3.88
C GLU A 41 3.14 -17.44 4.75
N ARG A 42 3.29 -17.49 6.07
CA ARG A 42 2.40 -16.83 7.02
C ARG A 42 2.34 -15.31 6.87
N ASN A 43 3.33 -14.70 6.21
CA ASN A 43 3.37 -13.26 5.97
C ASN A 43 2.83 -12.87 4.59
N VAL A 44 2.44 -13.87 3.80
CA VAL A 44 1.91 -13.66 2.45
C VAL A 44 0.40 -13.59 2.53
N VAL A 45 -0.17 -12.52 1.98
CA VAL A 45 -1.63 -12.42 1.85
C VAL A 45 -2.02 -13.08 0.54
N PRO A 46 -2.86 -14.14 0.58
CA PRO A 46 -3.29 -14.83 -0.64
C PRO A 46 -4.05 -13.90 -1.60
N ARG A 47 -3.91 -14.15 -2.90
CA ARG A 47 -4.56 -13.36 -3.95
C ARG A 47 -6.07 -13.29 -3.79
N GLU A 48 -6.70 -14.37 -3.41
CA GLU A 48 -8.14 -14.41 -3.20
C GLU A 48 -8.57 -13.50 -2.05
N LEU A 49 -7.75 -13.41 -1.00
CA LEU A 49 -8.04 -12.52 0.12
C LEU A 49 -7.85 -11.06 -0.27
N LEU A 50 -6.80 -10.73 -1.01
CA LEU A 50 -6.59 -9.38 -1.54
C LEU A 50 -7.79 -8.94 -2.40
N LEU A 51 -8.22 -9.80 -3.31
CA LEU A 51 -9.40 -9.56 -4.16
C LEU A 51 -10.66 -9.33 -3.33
N THR A 52 -10.91 -10.23 -2.37
CA THR A 52 -12.10 -10.16 -1.52
C THR A 52 -12.12 -8.90 -0.69
N MET A 53 -11.00 -8.52 -0.11
CA MET A 53 -10.92 -7.31 0.70
C MET A 53 -11.11 -6.05 -0.15
N GLN A 54 -10.54 -5.98 -1.36
CA GLN A 54 -10.78 -4.83 -2.23
C GLN A 54 -12.23 -4.74 -2.66
N HIS A 55 -12.87 -5.86 -2.92
CA HIS A 55 -14.29 -5.94 -3.27
C HIS A 55 -15.19 -5.41 -2.13
N ASN A 56 -14.72 -5.46 -0.91
CA ASN A 56 -15.45 -5.06 0.28
C ASN A 56 -14.93 -3.74 0.90
N GLY A 57 -14.35 -2.88 0.09
CA GLY A 57 -13.95 -1.55 0.52
C GLY A 57 -12.48 -1.40 0.93
N GLY A 58 -11.70 -2.46 0.88
CA GLY A 58 -10.26 -2.37 1.02
C GLY A 58 -9.60 -1.80 -0.24
N LEU A 59 -8.33 -1.52 -0.18
CA LEU A 59 -7.57 -0.93 -1.29
C LEU A 59 -6.27 -1.70 -1.52
N VAL A 60 -6.08 -2.20 -2.72
CA VAL A 60 -4.82 -2.79 -3.17
C VAL A 60 -4.28 -1.93 -4.32
N HIS A 61 -3.21 -1.20 -4.06
CA HIS A 61 -2.57 -0.37 -5.06
C HIS A 61 -1.30 -1.05 -5.58
N GLY A 62 -1.06 -0.94 -6.86
CA GLY A 62 0.15 -1.41 -7.51
C GLY A 62 0.90 -0.29 -8.20
N ALA A 63 2.20 -0.44 -8.29
CA ALA A 63 3.08 0.38 -9.10
C ALA A 63 3.54 -0.46 -10.30
N PHE A 64 3.13 -0.06 -11.49
CA PHE A 64 3.35 -0.82 -12.72
C PHE A 64 4.26 -0.06 -13.67
N LEU A 65 5.26 -0.73 -14.22
CA LEU A 65 6.04 -0.21 -15.35
C LEU A 65 5.17 -0.16 -16.61
N ALA A 66 5.64 0.55 -17.63
CA ALA A 66 4.93 0.70 -18.90
C ALA A 66 4.55 -0.62 -19.56
N ALA A 67 5.37 -1.65 -19.37
CA ALA A 67 5.10 -3.01 -19.89
C ALA A 67 4.12 -3.81 -19.03
N GLY A 68 3.59 -3.24 -17.94
CA GLY A 68 2.65 -3.90 -17.04
C GLY A 68 3.29 -4.69 -15.90
N ARG A 69 4.62 -4.66 -15.76
CA ARG A 69 5.30 -5.34 -14.66
C ARG A 69 5.05 -4.62 -13.33
N LEU A 70 4.62 -5.38 -12.33
CA LEU A 70 4.47 -4.88 -10.97
C LEU A 70 5.83 -4.74 -10.29
N VAL A 71 6.12 -3.57 -9.74
CA VAL A 71 7.39 -3.30 -9.03
C VAL A 71 7.19 -2.84 -7.59
N GLY A 72 5.96 -2.60 -7.19
CA GLY A 72 5.61 -2.28 -5.81
C GLY A 72 4.11 -2.42 -5.59
N PHE A 73 3.71 -2.61 -4.35
CA PHE A 73 2.29 -2.62 -4.00
C PHE A 73 2.09 -2.20 -2.55
N CYS A 74 0.88 -1.77 -2.24
CA CYS A 74 0.43 -1.62 -0.86
C CYS A 74 -0.99 -2.13 -0.71
N PHE A 75 -1.32 -2.52 0.50
CA PHE A 75 -2.60 -3.12 0.82
C PHE A 75 -3.15 -2.54 2.12
N ALA A 76 -4.43 -2.18 2.09
CA ALA A 76 -5.19 -1.76 3.26
C ALA A 76 -6.55 -2.44 3.24
N PHE A 77 -7.01 -2.88 4.38
CA PHE A 77 -8.35 -3.45 4.53
C PHE A 77 -9.25 -2.50 5.32
N LEU A 78 -10.55 -2.60 5.06
CA LEU A 78 -11.54 -1.79 5.74
C LEU A 78 -11.84 -2.39 7.12
N GLY A 79 -11.76 -1.55 8.15
CA GLY A 79 -12.12 -1.91 9.51
C GLY A 79 -13.12 -0.93 10.10
N ARG A 80 -13.70 -1.33 11.21
CA ARG A 80 -14.60 -0.48 12.00
C ARG A 80 -14.28 -0.65 13.47
N ARG A 81 -14.16 0.46 14.16
CA ARG A 81 -13.99 0.46 15.62
C ARG A 81 -14.68 1.67 16.21
N ASP A 82 -15.43 1.47 17.30
CA ASP A 82 -16.16 2.53 18.00
C ASP A 82 -17.08 3.32 17.04
N GLY A 83 -17.72 2.62 16.10
CA GLY A 83 -18.61 3.22 15.11
C GLY A 83 -17.91 3.94 13.97
N GLN A 84 -16.59 4.04 13.98
CA GLN A 84 -15.83 4.74 12.96
C GLN A 84 -15.20 3.76 11.95
N LEU A 85 -15.45 4.03 10.66
CA LEU A 85 -14.77 3.33 9.58
C LEU A 85 -13.32 3.79 9.48
N ARG A 86 -12.44 2.84 9.18
CA ARG A 86 -11.00 3.09 9.00
C ARG A 86 -10.42 2.17 7.95
N LEU A 87 -9.40 2.62 7.27
CA LEU A 87 -8.54 1.75 6.47
C LEU A 87 -7.31 1.37 7.29
N CYS A 88 -7.14 0.07 7.43
CA CYS A 88 -6.00 -0.50 8.16
C CYS A 88 -4.91 -0.83 7.14
N SER A 89 -3.94 0.05 7.03
CA SER A 89 -2.80 -0.16 6.12
C SER A 89 -1.95 -1.31 6.66
N HIS A 90 -1.84 -2.38 5.88
CA HIS A 90 -1.24 -3.62 6.35
C HIS A 90 0.14 -3.87 5.75
N GLN A 91 0.26 -3.80 4.44
CA GLN A 91 1.51 -4.09 3.74
C GLN A 91 1.89 -2.98 2.77
N LEU A 92 3.18 -2.74 2.67
CA LEU A 92 3.81 -1.91 1.65
C LEU A 92 5.11 -2.59 1.25
N GLY A 93 5.27 -2.89 -0.01
CA GLY A 93 6.49 -3.50 -0.53
C GLY A 93 6.90 -2.91 -1.87
N VAL A 94 8.20 -2.74 -2.05
CA VAL A 94 8.80 -2.30 -3.31
C VAL A 94 9.97 -3.23 -3.60
N LEU A 95 10.09 -3.71 -4.84
CA LEU A 95 11.21 -4.55 -5.24
C LEU A 95 12.54 -3.83 -4.97
N GLU A 96 13.53 -4.57 -4.54
CA GLU A 96 14.83 -4.03 -4.10
C GLU A 96 15.44 -3.11 -5.15
N ALA A 97 15.41 -3.48 -6.42
CA ALA A 97 15.97 -2.69 -7.52
C ALA A 97 15.29 -1.34 -7.70
N PHE A 98 14.09 -1.14 -7.15
CA PHE A 98 13.30 0.08 -7.31
C PHE A 98 13.18 0.88 -6.00
N ARG A 99 13.81 0.43 -4.93
CA ARG A 99 13.80 1.16 -3.65
C ARG A 99 14.57 2.46 -3.75
N GLY A 100 14.12 3.47 -3.00
CA GLY A 100 14.73 4.80 -3.03
C GLY A 100 14.30 5.66 -4.20
N SER A 101 13.36 5.19 -5.03
CA SER A 101 12.87 5.90 -6.23
C SER A 101 11.60 6.72 -6.00
N GLY A 102 11.05 6.74 -4.78
CA GLY A 102 9.81 7.45 -4.46
C GLY A 102 8.53 6.63 -4.67
N ILE A 103 8.64 5.37 -5.09
CA ILE A 103 7.47 4.51 -5.34
C ILE A 103 6.67 4.26 -4.07
N GLY A 104 7.33 3.97 -2.95
CA GLY A 104 6.66 3.73 -1.68
C GLY A 104 5.82 4.92 -1.23
N ILE A 105 6.35 6.12 -1.37
CA ILE A 105 5.65 7.37 -1.04
C ILE A 105 4.46 7.56 -1.99
N ALA A 106 4.66 7.34 -3.29
CA ALA A 106 3.59 7.47 -4.28
C ALA A 106 2.45 6.48 -4.01
N LEU A 107 2.76 5.24 -3.62
CA LEU A 107 1.76 4.25 -3.22
C LEU A 107 0.95 4.71 -2.01
N LYS A 108 1.60 5.25 -1.00
CA LYS A 108 0.92 5.77 0.20
C LYS A 108 0.05 6.98 -0.10
N GLN A 109 0.49 7.86 -0.98
CA GLN A 109 -0.31 9.00 -1.42
C GLN A 109 -1.56 8.56 -2.18
N ALA A 110 -1.44 7.57 -3.06
CA ALA A 110 -2.57 6.99 -3.77
C ALA A 110 -3.57 6.33 -2.80
N GLN A 111 -3.06 5.60 -1.82
CA GLN A 111 -3.90 4.98 -0.78
C GLN A 111 -4.69 6.03 -0.01
N ARG A 112 -4.05 7.11 0.39
CA ARG A 112 -4.70 8.23 1.08
C ARG A 112 -5.76 8.89 0.20
N TYR A 113 -5.45 9.15 -1.05
CA TYR A 113 -6.37 9.77 -1.99
C TYR A 113 -7.63 8.92 -2.18
N ASP A 114 -7.47 7.63 -2.42
CA ASP A 114 -8.60 6.73 -2.64
C ASP A 114 -9.39 6.47 -1.34
N ALA A 115 -8.73 6.48 -0.18
CA ALA A 115 -9.42 6.42 1.11
C ALA A 115 -10.39 7.60 1.29
N LEU A 116 -9.94 8.81 0.97
CA LEU A 116 -10.77 10.00 1.04
C LEU A 116 -11.95 9.93 0.06
N ARG A 117 -11.72 9.41 -1.14
CA ARG A 117 -12.79 9.21 -2.13
C ARG A 117 -13.86 8.23 -1.64
N LEU A 118 -13.49 7.25 -0.83
CA LEU A 118 -14.44 6.31 -0.23
C LEU A 118 -15.12 6.87 1.01
N GLY A 119 -14.81 8.10 1.39
CA GLY A 119 -15.36 8.70 2.61
C GLY A 119 -14.71 8.20 3.90
N VAL A 120 -13.54 7.59 3.81
CA VAL A 120 -12.80 7.09 4.97
C VAL A 120 -11.72 8.10 5.33
N GLU A 121 -11.88 8.74 6.49
CA GLU A 121 -10.99 9.82 6.92
C GLU A 121 -9.83 9.35 7.79
N LEU A 122 -9.87 8.11 8.27
CA LEU A 122 -8.86 7.56 9.15
C LEU A 122 -8.15 6.38 8.48
N VAL A 123 -6.84 6.50 8.35
CA VAL A 123 -5.98 5.39 7.95
C VAL A 123 -5.07 5.06 9.11
N THR A 124 -5.09 3.80 9.52
CA THR A 124 -4.30 3.30 10.63
C THR A 124 -3.24 2.32 10.11
N TRP A 125 -2.20 2.14 10.89
CA TRP A 125 -1.20 1.11 10.59
C TRP A 125 -0.50 0.67 11.86
N THR A 126 0.08 -0.53 11.79
CA THR A 126 1.03 -1.01 12.77
C THR A 126 2.39 -1.14 12.10
N PHE A 127 3.44 -0.86 12.83
CA PHE A 127 4.79 -1.06 12.34
C PHE A 127 5.71 -1.43 13.51
N ASP A 128 6.74 -2.19 13.20
CA ASP A 128 7.80 -2.46 14.16
C ASP A 128 8.70 -1.21 14.25
N PRO A 129 8.80 -0.58 15.41
CA PRO A 129 9.66 0.59 15.57
C PRO A 129 11.14 0.30 15.32
N LEU A 130 11.54 -0.96 15.33
CA LEU A 130 12.91 -1.37 14.98
C LEU A 130 13.13 -1.41 13.46
N GLU A 131 12.08 -1.39 12.65
CA GLU A 131 12.17 -1.31 11.20
C GLU A 131 12.18 0.14 10.73
N ALA A 132 13.37 0.75 10.72
CA ALA A 132 13.55 2.16 10.41
C ALA A 132 12.97 2.60 9.06
N ARG A 133 12.98 1.74 8.05
CA ARG A 133 12.42 2.04 6.72
C ARG A 133 10.92 2.32 6.78
N ASN A 134 10.17 1.48 7.48
CA ASN A 134 8.73 1.66 7.64
C ASN A 134 8.42 2.92 8.46
N ALA A 135 9.22 3.18 9.48
CA ALA A 135 9.09 4.37 10.30
C ALA A 135 9.33 5.66 9.49
N GLN A 136 10.24 5.65 8.53
CA GLN A 136 10.51 6.80 7.67
C GLN A 136 9.39 7.09 6.68
N LEU A 137 8.71 6.08 6.18
CA LEU A 137 7.67 6.24 5.17
C LEU A 137 6.32 6.66 5.76
N ARG A 138 6.04 6.27 7.00
CA ARG A 138 4.71 6.45 7.60
C ARG A 138 4.50 7.78 8.33
N PRO A 139 5.45 8.29 9.13
CA PRO A 139 5.15 9.41 10.02
C PRO A 139 4.79 10.72 9.34
N GLY A 140 5.11 10.92 8.09
CA GLY A 140 4.77 12.15 7.37
C GLY A 140 3.52 12.04 6.50
N LEU A 141 2.92 10.84 6.37
CA LEU A 141 1.87 10.58 5.39
C LEU A 141 0.49 10.38 6.02
N PHE A 142 0.42 9.74 7.18
CA PHE A 142 -0.83 9.43 7.85
C PHE A 142 -0.71 9.64 9.35
N PRO A 143 -1.81 10.02 10.05
CA PRO A 143 -1.80 10.11 11.49
C PRO A 143 -1.57 8.73 12.11
N LYS A 144 -0.80 8.70 13.19
CA LYS A 144 -0.66 7.48 13.98
C LYS A 144 -1.96 7.19 14.72
N THR A 145 -2.29 5.91 14.81
CA THR A 145 -3.28 5.47 15.80
C THR A 145 -2.60 5.15 17.12
N ALA A 146 -3.26 5.56 18.15
CA ALA A 146 -2.89 5.15 19.50
C ALA A 146 -3.15 3.65 19.69
#